data_c8da851a78fd060730ec9c3983f18364
#
_entry.id   c8da851a78fd060730ec9c3983f18364
#
_cell.length_a   1.000
_cell.length_b   1.000
_cell.length_c   1.000
_cell.angle_alpha   90.00
_cell.angle_beta   90.00
_cell.angle_gamma   90.00
#
_symmetry.space_group_name_H-M   'P 1'
#
loop_
_entity.id
_entity.type
_entity.pdbx_description
1 polymer ?
#
loop_
_entity_poly.entity_id
_entity_poly.type
_entity_poly.pdbx_seq_one_letter_code
_entity_poly.pdbx_strand_id
1 'polypeptide(L)'
;MVNEYFTLHNYGGTLEYYLFELANFSALAFFVVFLYKLNYINSNSLLAWLAIFFTPLIINYFIISPYLFGDQFQYAREAMSLKATGGSIETVESRFGTGNTVTYTAKILGVVPLPNYMTVTSLAFANKFFIFVTFLWLKRFFSNENELLLYFLIPSLILYSSMSLRDTLIIVLSLVFIINLIRDRYVLAAVFLYPLLVLKIQMFAFLFLYFIARLFFRAHKNYYLFTFFVLGLIIGGFIMQEQILAVLNLYRIAFAAENFVAFDGSISYHAWNEYGGGLAEALELSSLGDALFKAILNLPNFFIMPLPWNWSNIFYPLQALESWLLIYLYVRLGMKQNLYKNYEFILLTFILLIGSSIYALLMSNEGTFVRYRFTLFYPFLLGAFYLSSTSHKFLKK
;
A
#
# COMPACT_ATOMS: atom_id res chain seq x y z
N MET A 1 -16.88 -28.22 -4.34
CA MET A 1 -17.54 -26.94 -4.73
C MET A 1 -16.59 -25.75 -4.77
N VAL A 2 -15.90 -25.36 -3.70
CA VAL A 2 -15.01 -24.18 -3.71
C VAL A 2 -13.85 -24.30 -4.72
N ASN A 3 -13.30 -25.49 -4.97
CA ASN A 3 -12.21 -25.70 -5.92
C ASN A 3 -12.62 -25.64 -7.40
N GLU A 4 -13.89 -25.84 -7.73
CA GLU A 4 -14.39 -25.83 -9.11
C GLU A 4 -14.59 -24.41 -9.64
N TYR A 5 -14.91 -23.43 -8.77
CA TYR A 5 -15.11 -22.03 -9.14
C TYR A 5 -13.82 -21.24 -9.38
N PHE A 6 -12.67 -21.79 -8.94
CA PHE A 6 -11.35 -21.13 -9.04
C PHE A 6 -10.35 -21.88 -9.92
N THR A 7 -10.80 -22.77 -10.78
CA THR A 7 -9.91 -23.25 -11.83
C THR A 7 -9.62 -22.10 -12.78
N LEU A 8 -8.38 -22.01 -13.22
CA LEU A 8 -7.88 -21.01 -14.19
C LEU A 8 -8.77 -20.82 -15.43
N HIS A 9 -9.59 -21.83 -15.77
CA HIS A 9 -10.47 -21.85 -16.92
C HIS A 9 -11.84 -21.16 -16.69
N ASN A 10 -12.25 -20.90 -15.44
CA ASN A 10 -13.59 -20.38 -15.14
C ASN A 10 -13.60 -18.88 -14.81
N TYR A 11 -12.45 -18.19 -14.94
CA TYR A 11 -12.39 -16.77 -14.68
C TYR A 11 -12.99 -15.98 -15.86
N GLY A 12 -14.03 -15.20 -15.56
CA GLY A 12 -14.46 -14.06 -16.36
C GLY A 12 -15.23 -14.33 -17.65
N GLY A 13 -15.76 -15.55 -17.86
CA GLY A 13 -16.44 -15.85 -19.11
C GLY A 13 -17.95 -15.98 -19.05
N THR A 14 -18.55 -16.09 -17.88
CA THR A 14 -20.00 -16.35 -17.77
C THR A 14 -20.76 -15.10 -17.36
N LEU A 15 -21.96 -14.92 -17.93
CA LEU A 15 -22.90 -13.85 -17.58
C LEU A 15 -23.14 -13.79 -16.04
N GLU A 16 -23.13 -14.93 -15.37
CA GLU A 16 -23.34 -15.07 -13.95
C GLU A 16 -22.32 -14.28 -13.12
N TYR A 17 -21.03 -14.33 -13.46
CA TYR A 17 -20.00 -13.58 -12.76
C TYR A 17 -20.16 -12.07 -12.88
N TYR A 18 -20.55 -11.59 -14.06
CA TYR A 18 -20.85 -10.17 -14.24
C TYR A 18 -22.05 -9.72 -13.41
N LEU A 19 -23.07 -10.56 -13.29
CA LEU A 19 -24.26 -10.26 -12.47
C LEU A 19 -23.88 -10.17 -10.98
N PHE A 20 -23.02 -11.05 -10.50
CA PHE A 20 -22.54 -11.01 -9.12
C PHE A 20 -21.75 -9.72 -8.82
N GLU A 21 -20.88 -9.31 -9.71
CA GLU A 21 -20.10 -8.08 -9.54
C GLU A 21 -20.97 -6.83 -9.73
N LEU A 22 -21.93 -6.87 -10.63
CA LEU A 22 -22.90 -5.79 -10.80
C LEU A 22 -23.75 -5.60 -9.54
N ALA A 23 -24.08 -6.67 -8.81
CA ALA A 23 -24.76 -6.58 -7.52
C ALA A 23 -23.89 -5.85 -6.47
N ASN A 24 -22.58 -6.16 -6.40
CA ASN A 24 -21.65 -5.47 -5.52
C ASN A 24 -21.49 -3.99 -5.89
N PHE A 25 -21.36 -3.68 -7.19
CA PHE A 25 -21.34 -2.30 -7.68
C PHE A 25 -22.62 -1.55 -7.30
N SER A 26 -23.78 -2.18 -7.52
CA SER A 26 -25.08 -1.56 -7.24
C SER A 26 -25.27 -1.23 -5.76
N ALA A 27 -24.81 -2.10 -4.87
CA ALA A 27 -24.84 -1.85 -3.42
C ALA A 27 -24.01 -0.63 -3.04
N LEU A 28 -22.78 -0.51 -3.55
CA LEU A 28 -21.93 0.64 -3.30
C LEU A 28 -22.48 1.91 -3.96
N ALA A 29 -22.98 1.83 -5.17
CA ALA A 29 -23.62 2.94 -5.88
C ALA A 29 -24.82 3.47 -5.10
N PHE A 30 -25.69 2.57 -4.63
CA PHE A 30 -26.84 2.92 -3.79
C PHE A 30 -26.36 3.65 -2.51
N PHE A 31 -25.34 3.16 -1.84
CA PHE A 31 -24.81 3.78 -0.62
C PHE A 31 -24.30 5.19 -0.89
N VAL A 32 -23.58 5.43 -1.99
CA VAL A 32 -23.10 6.79 -2.35
C VAL A 32 -24.27 7.72 -2.70
N VAL A 33 -25.25 7.24 -3.49
CA VAL A 33 -26.45 8.03 -3.84
C VAL A 33 -27.23 8.38 -2.57
N PHE A 34 -27.36 7.45 -1.63
CA PHE A 34 -28.00 7.70 -0.34
C PHE A 34 -27.30 8.82 0.44
N LEU A 35 -25.96 8.78 0.55
CA LEU A 35 -25.19 9.85 1.21
C LEU A 35 -25.30 11.19 0.49
N TYR A 36 -25.37 11.19 -0.84
CA TYR A 36 -25.65 12.42 -1.60
C TYR A 36 -27.03 12.99 -1.28
N LYS A 37 -28.06 12.16 -1.24
CA LYS A 37 -29.42 12.58 -0.86
C LYS A 37 -29.50 13.15 0.56
N LEU A 38 -28.64 12.67 1.47
CA LEU A 38 -28.47 13.22 2.81
C LEU A 38 -27.61 14.50 2.85
N ASN A 39 -27.19 15.03 1.71
CA ASN A 39 -26.25 16.17 1.60
C ASN A 39 -24.90 15.92 2.31
N TYR A 40 -24.50 14.66 2.46
CA TYR A 40 -23.24 14.32 3.10
C TYR A 40 -22.05 14.44 2.15
N ILE A 41 -22.27 14.33 0.85
CA ILE A 41 -21.27 14.54 -0.22
C ILE A 41 -21.85 15.45 -1.31
N ASN A 42 -20.97 16.14 -2.03
CA ASN A 42 -21.37 17.00 -3.15
C ASN A 42 -21.56 16.20 -4.47
N SER A 43 -22.10 16.85 -5.51
CA SER A 43 -22.36 16.22 -6.80
C SER A 43 -21.08 15.74 -7.50
N ASN A 44 -19.96 16.46 -7.38
CA ASN A 44 -18.69 16.05 -7.96
C ASN A 44 -18.18 14.76 -7.32
N SER A 45 -18.28 14.68 -5.98
CA SER A 45 -17.93 13.45 -5.25
C SER A 45 -18.86 12.28 -5.61
N LEU A 46 -20.17 12.52 -5.78
CA LEU A 46 -21.10 11.50 -6.23
C LEU A 46 -20.64 10.91 -7.56
N LEU A 47 -20.45 11.75 -8.59
CA LEU A 47 -20.04 11.29 -9.93
C LEU A 47 -18.71 10.58 -9.92
N ALA A 48 -17.72 11.14 -9.22
CA ALA A 48 -16.40 10.53 -9.12
C ALA A 48 -16.45 9.15 -8.43
N TRP A 49 -17.18 9.01 -7.32
CA TRP A 49 -17.27 7.75 -6.61
C TRP A 49 -18.07 6.68 -7.36
N LEU A 50 -19.11 7.07 -8.10
CA LEU A 50 -19.79 6.12 -9.02
C LEU A 50 -18.81 5.62 -10.09
N ALA A 51 -18.02 6.51 -10.68
CA ALA A 51 -16.99 6.11 -11.64
C ALA A 51 -15.91 5.22 -11.00
N ILE A 52 -15.41 5.57 -9.79
CA ILE A 52 -14.41 4.78 -9.06
C ILE A 52 -14.96 3.38 -8.71
N PHE A 53 -16.21 3.26 -8.30
CA PHE A 53 -16.82 1.96 -7.99
C PHE A 53 -17.05 1.09 -9.22
N PHE A 54 -17.14 1.70 -10.38
CA PHE A 54 -17.27 0.98 -11.64
C PHE A 54 -15.92 0.44 -12.16
N THR A 55 -14.80 1.00 -11.72
CA THR A 55 -13.46 0.63 -12.22
C THR A 55 -13.07 -0.84 -12.03
N PRO A 56 -13.47 -1.59 -10.96
CA PRO A 56 -13.18 -3.02 -10.89
C PRO A 56 -13.72 -3.80 -12.10
N LEU A 57 -14.90 -3.45 -12.60
CA LEU A 57 -15.49 -4.08 -13.79
C LEU A 57 -14.68 -3.78 -15.06
N ILE A 58 -14.19 -2.54 -15.21
CA ILE A 58 -13.40 -2.17 -16.40
C ILE A 58 -11.99 -2.77 -16.31
N ILE A 59 -11.32 -2.60 -15.17
CA ILE A 59 -9.90 -2.93 -15.05
C ILE A 59 -9.69 -4.43 -15.17
N ASN A 60 -10.45 -5.24 -14.45
CA ASN A 60 -10.23 -6.70 -14.40
C ASN A 60 -10.73 -7.44 -15.66
N TYR A 61 -11.65 -6.87 -16.40
CA TYR A 61 -12.19 -7.55 -17.60
C TYR A 61 -11.61 -7.04 -18.92
N PHE A 62 -11.16 -5.77 -18.96
CA PHE A 62 -10.79 -5.16 -20.25
C PHE A 62 -9.35 -4.64 -20.30
N ILE A 63 -8.72 -4.34 -19.13
CA ILE A 63 -7.42 -3.66 -19.12
C ILE A 63 -6.32 -4.60 -18.62
N ILE A 64 -6.52 -5.24 -17.48
CA ILE A 64 -5.51 -6.07 -16.82
C ILE A 64 -6.13 -7.41 -16.48
N SER A 65 -5.54 -8.48 -17.00
CA SER A 65 -5.93 -9.82 -16.59
C SER A 65 -5.63 -10.02 -15.10
N PRO A 66 -6.58 -10.54 -14.31
CA PRO A 66 -6.34 -10.85 -12.90
C PRO A 66 -5.18 -11.82 -12.65
N TYR A 67 -4.82 -12.62 -13.66
CA TYR A 67 -3.67 -13.53 -13.61
C TYR A 67 -2.34 -12.78 -13.45
N LEU A 68 -2.27 -11.51 -13.86
CA LEU A 68 -1.06 -10.70 -13.68
C LEU A 68 -0.71 -10.52 -12.19
N PHE A 69 -1.70 -10.61 -11.31
CA PHE A 69 -1.54 -10.51 -9.85
C PHE A 69 -2.10 -11.77 -9.19
N GLY A 70 -1.35 -12.86 -9.24
CA GLY A 70 -1.74 -14.18 -8.72
C GLY A 70 -2.21 -14.18 -7.26
N ASP A 71 -1.73 -13.24 -6.46
CA ASP A 71 -2.17 -13.03 -5.07
C ASP A 71 -3.70 -12.84 -4.95
N GLN A 72 -4.36 -12.24 -5.96
CA GLN A 72 -5.81 -12.00 -5.95
C GLN A 72 -6.61 -13.28 -5.75
N PHE A 73 -6.18 -14.37 -6.40
CA PHE A 73 -6.85 -15.67 -6.29
C PHE A 73 -6.74 -16.26 -4.89
N GLN A 74 -5.61 -16.06 -4.23
CA GLN A 74 -5.40 -16.55 -2.87
C GLN A 74 -6.34 -15.83 -1.89
N TYR A 75 -6.39 -14.49 -1.94
CA TYR A 75 -7.24 -13.69 -1.06
C TYR A 75 -8.73 -13.95 -1.31
N ALA A 76 -9.14 -14.04 -2.58
CA ALA A 76 -10.52 -14.29 -2.94
C ALA A 76 -10.98 -15.69 -2.50
N ARG A 77 -10.19 -16.73 -2.76
CA ARG A 77 -10.47 -18.09 -2.33
C ARG A 77 -10.63 -18.19 -0.81
N GLU A 78 -9.72 -17.54 -0.07
CA GLU A 78 -9.79 -17.54 1.38
C GLU A 78 -11.04 -16.81 1.90
N ALA A 79 -11.42 -15.68 1.31
CA ALA A 79 -12.63 -14.96 1.68
C ALA A 79 -13.91 -15.76 1.42
N MET A 80 -13.95 -16.48 0.30
CA MET A 80 -15.08 -17.38 -0.01
C MET A 80 -15.16 -18.55 0.96
N SER A 81 -14.02 -19.19 1.28
CA SER A 81 -13.94 -20.26 2.26
C SER A 81 -14.45 -19.80 3.62
N LEU A 82 -14.02 -18.62 4.08
CA LEU A 82 -14.50 -18.00 5.32
C LEU A 82 -16.00 -17.78 5.35
N LYS A 83 -16.58 -17.31 4.25
CA LYS A 83 -18.03 -17.10 4.13
C LYS A 83 -18.80 -18.43 4.10
N ALA A 84 -18.26 -19.45 3.44
CA ALA A 84 -18.90 -20.76 3.32
C ALA A 84 -18.87 -21.57 4.66
N THR A 85 -17.78 -21.39 5.44
CA THR A 85 -17.56 -22.16 6.70
C THR A 85 -17.99 -21.43 7.97
N GLY A 86 -18.59 -20.25 7.84
CA GLY A 86 -18.97 -19.45 9.01
C GLY A 86 -17.77 -18.93 9.82
N GLY A 87 -16.57 -18.88 9.22
CA GLY A 87 -15.37 -18.32 9.85
C GLY A 87 -14.43 -19.34 10.47
N SER A 88 -14.75 -20.63 10.45
CA SER A 88 -13.81 -21.70 10.80
C SER A 88 -12.91 -22.02 9.62
N ILE A 89 -11.61 -21.82 9.74
CA ILE A 89 -10.63 -22.17 8.71
C ILE A 89 -9.62 -23.14 9.30
N GLU A 90 -9.45 -24.25 8.61
CA GLU A 90 -8.16 -24.94 8.59
C GLU A 90 -7.20 -24.06 7.79
N THR A 91 -6.14 -23.61 8.44
CA THR A 91 -5.11 -22.77 7.83
C THR A 91 -4.60 -23.43 6.55
N VAL A 92 -4.90 -22.83 5.40
CA VAL A 92 -4.28 -23.26 4.15
C VAL A 92 -2.81 -22.91 4.27
N GLU A 93 -1.95 -23.90 4.37
CA GLU A 93 -0.50 -23.71 4.26
C GLU A 93 -0.20 -23.04 2.92
N SER A 94 0.15 -21.77 2.98
CA SER A 94 0.59 -21.07 1.78
C SER A 94 2.01 -21.54 1.44
N ARG A 95 2.29 -21.77 0.17
CA ARG A 95 3.62 -22.16 -0.32
C ARG A 95 4.75 -21.21 0.09
N PHE A 96 4.43 -20.03 0.61
CA PHE A 96 5.37 -18.97 0.97
C PHE A 96 5.38 -18.60 2.47
N GLY A 97 4.86 -19.43 3.34
CA GLY A 97 4.83 -19.14 4.78
C GLY A 97 3.99 -17.91 5.17
N THR A 98 3.20 -17.36 4.25
CA THR A 98 2.38 -16.15 4.43
C THR A 98 0.91 -16.44 4.73
N GLY A 99 0.56 -17.68 5.08
CA GLY A 99 -0.83 -18.12 5.33
C GLY A 99 -1.61 -17.18 6.24
N ASN A 100 -0.99 -16.75 7.33
CA ASN A 100 -1.62 -15.79 8.24
C ASN A 100 -1.99 -14.46 7.56
N THR A 101 -1.14 -13.94 6.69
CA THR A 101 -1.38 -12.66 5.98
C THR A 101 -2.58 -12.75 5.04
N VAL A 102 -2.71 -13.86 4.29
CA VAL A 102 -3.84 -14.10 3.39
C VAL A 102 -5.13 -14.19 4.17
N THR A 103 -5.16 -15.01 5.22
CA THR A 103 -6.32 -15.21 6.10
C THR A 103 -6.77 -13.91 6.78
N TYR A 104 -5.84 -13.13 7.33
CA TYR A 104 -6.19 -11.84 7.96
C TYR A 104 -6.70 -10.82 6.94
N THR A 105 -6.09 -10.75 5.76
CA THR A 105 -6.59 -9.88 4.67
C THR A 105 -8.01 -10.25 4.28
N ALA A 106 -8.27 -11.54 4.04
CA ALA A 106 -9.58 -12.05 3.67
C ALA A 106 -10.62 -11.79 4.78
N LYS A 107 -10.24 -11.97 6.06
CA LYS A 107 -11.12 -11.66 7.21
C LYS A 107 -11.50 -10.19 7.24
N ILE A 108 -10.53 -9.28 7.12
CA ILE A 108 -10.79 -7.83 7.17
C ILE A 108 -11.65 -7.38 5.99
N LEU A 109 -11.31 -7.80 4.77
CA LEU A 109 -12.09 -7.44 3.58
C LEU A 109 -13.48 -8.10 3.59
N GLY A 110 -13.58 -9.32 4.12
CA GLY A 110 -14.83 -10.06 4.23
C GLY A 110 -15.84 -9.49 5.24
N VAL A 111 -15.44 -8.57 6.13
CA VAL A 111 -16.37 -7.87 7.04
C VAL A 111 -17.30 -6.92 6.29
N VAL A 112 -16.88 -6.41 5.12
CA VAL A 112 -17.71 -5.49 4.32
C VAL A 112 -18.99 -6.21 3.91
N PRO A 113 -20.18 -5.63 4.14
CA PRO A 113 -21.47 -6.27 3.83
C PRO A 113 -21.80 -6.17 2.34
N LEU A 114 -20.96 -6.77 1.50
CA LEU A 114 -21.24 -6.90 0.06
C LEU A 114 -22.27 -8.00 -0.20
N PRO A 115 -23.14 -7.84 -1.20
CA PRO A 115 -24.10 -8.85 -1.59
C PRO A 115 -23.45 -10.19 -1.97
N ASN A 116 -22.25 -10.13 -2.52
CA ASN A 116 -21.62 -11.29 -3.14
C ASN A 116 -20.10 -11.33 -2.96
N TYR A 117 -19.56 -12.55 -2.74
CA TYR A 117 -18.12 -12.84 -2.63
C TYR A 117 -17.70 -14.01 -3.54
N MET A 118 -18.41 -14.23 -4.64
CA MET A 118 -18.28 -15.42 -5.48
C MET A 118 -17.27 -15.28 -6.63
N THR A 119 -16.63 -14.12 -6.77
CA THR A 119 -15.68 -13.88 -7.86
C THR A 119 -14.32 -13.45 -7.32
N VAL A 120 -13.26 -13.61 -8.13
CA VAL A 120 -11.90 -13.15 -7.77
C VAL A 120 -11.87 -11.64 -7.52
N THR A 121 -12.72 -10.87 -8.19
CA THR A 121 -12.77 -9.41 -8.08
C THR A 121 -13.71 -8.91 -6.97
N SER A 122 -14.47 -9.78 -6.32
CA SER A 122 -15.40 -9.37 -5.26
C SER A 122 -14.72 -8.55 -4.15
N LEU A 123 -13.49 -8.92 -3.75
CA LEU A 123 -12.75 -8.17 -2.73
C LEU A 123 -12.30 -6.78 -3.20
N ALA A 124 -12.25 -6.52 -4.51
CA ALA A 124 -11.99 -5.18 -5.03
C ALA A 124 -13.09 -4.20 -4.62
N PHE A 125 -14.34 -4.63 -4.57
CA PHE A 125 -15.44 -3.80 -4.08
C PHE A 125 -15.33 -3.52 -2.58
N ALA A 126 -14.83 -4.48 -1.78
CA ALA A 126 -14.50 -4.24 -0.39
C ALA A 126 -13.36 -3.20 -0.24
N ASN A 127 -12.33 -3.28 -1.08
CA ASN A 127 -11.27 -2.28 -1.13
C ASN A 127 -11.83 -0.89 -1.48
N LYS A 128 -12.73 -0.79 -2.46
CA LYS A 128 -13.40 0.47 -2.80
C LYS A 128 -14.22 1.03 -1.63
N PHE A 129 -14.91 0.17 -0.91
CA PHE A 129 -15.65 0.58 0.29
C PHE A 129 -14.70 1.17 1.35
N PHE A 130 -13.58 0.50 1.67
CA PHE A 130 -12.63 1.02 2.65
C PHE A 130 -12.03 2.37 2.27
N ILE A 131 -11.69 2.56 0.98
CA ILE A 131 -11.19 3.86 0.49
C ILE A 131 -12.27 4.92 0.61
N PHE A 132 -13.52 4.60 0.25
CA PHE A 132 -14.63 5.54 0.35
C PHE A 132 -14.90 5.95 1.80
N VAL A 133 -14.94 5.00 2.73
CA VAL A 133 -15.08 5.29 4.16
C VAL A 133 -13.92 6.16 4.66
N THR A 134 -12.71 5.90 4.18
CA THR A 134 -11.52 6.72 4.49
C THR A 134 -11.67 8.14 3.96
N PHE A 135 -12.17 8.32 2.73
CA PHE A 135 -12.49 9.64 2.17
C PHE A 135 -13.52 10.37 3.04
N LEU A 136 -14.63 9.73 3.41
CA LEU A 136 -15.67 10.30 4.27
C LEU A 136 -15.11 10.69 5.65
N TRP A 137 -14.21 9.88 6.20
CA TRP A 137 -13.55 10.19 7.47
C TRP A 137 -12.63 11.39 7.35
N LEU A 138 -11.81 11.45 6.28
CA LEU A 138 -10.89 12.55 6.01
C LEU A 138 -11.63 13.87 5.73
N LYS A 139 -12.70 13.82 4.97
CA LYS A 139 -13.51 15.00 4.65
C LYS A 139 -13.84 15.88 5.86
N ARG A 140 -13.97 15.28 7.04
CA ARG A 140 -14.23 16.02 8.29
C ARG A 140 -13.10 16.98 8.68
N PHE A 141 -11.93 16.83 8.11
CA PHE A 141 -10.74 17.61 8.44
C PHE A 141 -10.38 18.64 7.37
N PHE A 142 -10.95 18.49 6.18
CA PHE A 142 -10.67 19.34 5.04
C PHE A 142 -11.85 20.28 4.76
N SER A 143 -11.55 21.54 4.47
CA SER A 143 -12.58 22.55 4.13
C SER A 143 -13.07 22.39 2.69
N ASN A 144 -12.24 21.87 1.80
CA ASN A 144 -12.53 21.70 0.38
C ASN A 144 -12.60 20.21 0.01
N GLU A 145 -13.82 19.72 -0.17
CA GLU A 145 -14.08 18.32 -0.55
C GLU A 145 -13.51 17.99 -1.92
N ASN A 146 -13.58 18.92 -2.88
CA ASN A 146 -13.07 18.69 -4.23
C ASN A 146 -11.53 18.58 -4.25
N GLU A 147 -10.82 19.37 -3.42
CA GLU A 147 -9.37 19.25 -3.30
C GLU A 147 -8.98 17.89 -2.72
N LEU A 148 -9.69 17.43 -1.68
CA LEU A 148 -9.47 16.08 -1.14
C LEU A 148 -9.77 15.00 -2.19
N LEU A 149 -10.85 15.14 -2.96
CA LEU A 149 -11.25 14.19 -3.99
C LEU A 149 -10.14 13.97 -5.03
N LEU A 150 -9.41 15.01 -5.43
CA LEU A 150 -8.31 14.90 -6.40
C LEU A 150 -7.24 13.90 -5.94
N TYR A 151 -6.95 13.80 -4.65
CA TYR A 151 -6.00 12.81 -4.13
C TYR A 151 -6.55 11.37 -4.21
N PHE A 152 -7.88 11.21 -4.20
CA PHE A 152 -8.51 9.89 -4.38
C PHE A 152 -8.68 9.48 -5.85
N LEU A 153 -8.46 10.41 -6.79
CA LEU A 153 -8.45 10.15 -8.23
C LEU A 153 -7.06 9.77 -8.79
N ILE A 154 -6.06 9.59 -7.92
CA ILE A 154 -4.73 9.15 -8.33
C ILE A 154 -4.83 7.76 -8.99
N PRO A 155 -4.28 7.58 -10.22
CA PRO A 155 -4.46 6.36 -11.02
C PRO A 155 -4.06 5.07 -10.30
N SER A 156 -2.92 5.04 -9.61
CA SER A 156 -2.50 3.85 -8.84
C SER A 156 -3.45 3.51 -7.70
N LEU A 157 -4.07 4.52 -7.04
CA LEU A 157 -5.08 4.23 -6.02
C LEU A 157 -6.30 3.55 -6.64
N ILE A 158 -6.76 4.07 -7.78
CA ILE A 158 -7.88 3.50 -8.53
C ILE A 158 -7.52 2.08 -8.98
N LEU A 159 -6.34 1.88 -9.52
CA LEU A 159 -5.85 0.60 -10.03
C LEU A 159 -5.78 -0.45 -8.92
N TYR A 160 -4.97 -0.21 -7.87
CA TYR A 160 -4.75 -1.21 -6.82
C TYR A 160 -5.98 -1.48 -5.98
N SER A 161 -6.87 -0.49 -5.82
CA SER A 161 -8.14 -0.71 -5.14
C SER A 161 -9.19 -1.42 -6.02
N SER A 162 -8.99 -1.48 -7.33
CA SER A 162 -9.82 -2.25 -8.25
C SER A 162 -9.42 -3.73 -8.33
N MET A 163 -8.42 -4.13 -7.57
CA MET A 163 -7.93 -5.50 -7.48
C MET A 163 -8.20 -6.06 -6.09
N SER A 164 -8.33 -7.38 -6.00
CA SER A 164 -8.50 -8.11 -4.74
C SER A 164 -7.16 -8.26 -4.00
N LEU A 165 -6.48 -7.14 -3.75
CA LEU A 165 -5.17 -7.07 -3.11
C LEU A 165 -5.23 -6.45 -1.71
N ARG A 166 -4.26 -6.78 -0.88
CA ARG A 166 -4.10 -6.20 0.47
C ARG A 166 -3.56 -4.77 0.50
N ASP A 167 -2.98 -4.30 -0.62
CA ASP A 167 -2.29 -3.01 -0.67
C ASP A 167 -3.19 -1.83 -0.26
N THR A 168 -4.45 -1.89 -0.63
CA THR A 168 -5.47 -0.91 -0.22
C THR A 168 -5.64 -0.84 1.29
N LEU A 169 -5.70 -1.99 1.96
CA LEU A 169 -5.79 -2.03 3.43
C LEU A 169 -4.54 -1.44 4.09
N ILE A 170 -3.36 -1.76 3.54
CA ILE A 170 -2.10 -1.22 4.04
C ILE A 170 -2.09 0.31 3.92
N ILE A 171 -2.53 0.86 2.78
CA ILE A 171 -2.65 2.30 2.56
C ILE A 171 -3.61 2.93 3.57
N VAL A 172 -4.80 2.37 3.71
CA VAL A 172 -5.85 2.90 4.62
C VAL A 172 -5.37 2.88 6.07
N LEU A 173 -4.85 1.75 6.54
CA LEU A 173 -4.36 1.61 7.91
C LEU A 173 -3.18 2.55 8.19
N SER A 174 -2.23 2.65 7.26
CA SER A 174 -1.09 3.57 7.37
C SER A 174 -1.53 5.02 7.42
N LEU A 175 -2.47 5.41 6.57
CA LEU A 175 -3.01 6.77 6.54
C LEU A 175 -3.75 7.12 7.83
N VAL A 176 -4.63 6.23 8.29
CA VAL A 176 -5.37 6.43 9.55
C VAL A 176 -4.41 6.49 10.73
N PHE A 177 -3.37 5.65 10.75
CA PHE A 177 -2.29 5.72 11.74
C PHE A 177 -1.58 7.07 11.72
N ILE A 178 -1.08 7.52 10.55
CA ILE A 178 -0.33 8.78 10.42
C ILE A 178 -1.17 9.96 10.91
N ILE A 179 -2.42 10.08 10.47
CA ILE A 179 -3.27 11.20 10.85
C ILE A 179 -3.63 11.17 12.34
N ASN A 180 -3.92 10.00 12.92
CA ASN A 180 -4.18 9.92 14.36
C ASN A 180 -2.90 10.25 15.17
N LEU A 181 -1.75 9.82 14.69
CA LEU A 181 -0.47 10.16 15.32
C LEU A 181 -0.23 11.68 15.28
N ILE A 182 -0.40 12.34 14.12
CA ILE A 182 -0.30 13.80 13.98
C ILE A 182 -1.29 14.53 14.92
N ARG A 183 -2.43 13.93 15.19
CA ARG A 183 -3.46 14.46 16.10
C ARG A 183 -3.24 14.12 17.57
N ASP A 184 -2.13 13.55 17.93
CA ASP A 184 -1.80 13.13 19.30
C ASP A 184 -2.70 12.03 19.90
N ARG A 185 -3.36 11.27 19.04
CA ARG A 185 -4.21 10.14 19.44
C ARG A 185 -3.41 8.84 19.45
N TYR A 186 -2.44 8.75 20.35
CA TYR A 186 -1.46 7.66 20.38
C TYR A 186 -2.08 6.27 20.50
N VAL A 187 -3.07 6.09 21.38
CA VAL A 187 -3.74 4.80 21.57
C VAL A 187 -4.42 4.37 20.26
N LEU A 188 -5.15 5.30 19.63
CA LEU A 188 -5.84 4.99 18.38
C LEU A 188 -4.84 4.73 17.24
N ALA A 189 -3.75 5.48 17.18
CA ALA A 189 -2.66 5.21 16.24
C ALA A 189 -2.11 3.79 16.45
N ALA A 190 -1.81 3.38 17.68
CA ALA A 190 -1.31 2.04 17.99
C ALA A 190 -2.28 0.92 17.57
N VAL A 191 -3.59 1.13 17.75
CA VAL A 191 -4.63 0.18 17.28
C VAL A 191 -4.56 -0.03 15.77
N PHE A 192 -4.37 1.04 14.98
CA PHE A 192 -4.25 0.92 13.52
C PHE A 192 -2.87 0.47 13.04
N LEU A 193 -1.85 0.58 13.88
CA LEU A 193 -0.51 0.06 13.61
C LEU A 193 -0.47 -1.47 13.73
N TYR A 194 -1.18 -2.04 14.72
CA TYR A 194 -1.13 -3.46 15.02
C TYR A 194 -1.47 -4.38 13.83
N PRO A 195 -2.53 -4.17 13.05
CA PRO A 195 -2.82 -5.01 11.89
C PRO A 195 -1.70 -5.01 10.83
N LEU A 196 -0.92 -3.94 10.73
CA LEU A 196 0.18 -3.86 9.78
C LEU A 196 1.32 -4.82 10.12
N LEU A 197 1.47 -5.22 11.39
CA LEU A 197 2.43 -6.25 11.80
C LEU A 197 2.20 -7.56 11.06
N VAL A 198 0.94 -7.92 10.82
CA VAL A 198 0.57 -9.14 10.11
C VAL A 198 0.46 -8.92 8.61
N LEU A 199 -0.13 -7.79 8.19
CA LEU A 199 -0.35 -7.51 6.77
C LEU A 199 0.93 -7.16 6.02
N LYS A 200 1.82 -6.37 6.61
CA LYS A 200 3.08 -5.94 5.99
C LYS A 200 4.08 -5.44 7.03
N ILE A 201 4.93 -6.34 7.49
CA ILE A 201 5.89 -6.07 8.57
C ILE A 201 6.83 -4.89 8.27
N GLN A 202 7.20 -4.67 7.00
CA GLN A 202 8.04 -3.53 6.61
C GLN A 202 7.33 -2.20 6.88
N MET A 203 6.05 -2.09 6.50
CA MET A 203 5.26 -0.88 6.78
C MET A 203 5.05 -0.68 8.27
N PHE A 204 4.80 -1.77 9.01
CA PHE A 204 4.76 -1.71 10.47
C PHE A 204 6.06 -1.13 11.03
N ALA A 205 7.22 -1.63 10.62
CA ALA A 205 8.52 -1.17 11.11
C ALA A 205 8.75 0.33 10.86
N PHE A 206 8.44 0.82 9.64
CA PHE A 206 8.60 2.25 9.33
C PHE A 206 7.65 3.14 10.14
N LEU A 207 6.41 2.73 10.28
CA LEU A 207 5.42 3.50 11.03
C LEU A 207 5.63 3.39 12.54
N PHE A 208 6.15 2.27 13.03
CA PHE A 208 6.57 2.11 14.41
C PHE A 208 7.76 3.02 14.73
N LEU A 209 8.74 3.10 13.82
CA LEU A 209 9.84 4.06 13.94
C LEU A 209 9.33 5.50 14.01
N TYR A 210 8.36 5.86 13.16
CA TYR A 210 7.70 7.16 13.21
C TYR A 210 7.00 7.40 14.55
N PHE A 211 6.29 6.40 15.07
CA PHE A 211 5.60 6.48 16.36
C PHE A 211 6.57 6.74 17.50
N ILE A 212 7.63 5.96 17.58
CA ILE A 212 8.67 6.12 18.61
C ILE A 212 9.39 7.47 18.51
N ALA A 213 9.84 7.83 17.29
CA ALA A 213 10.49 9.11 17.06
C ALA A 213 9.61 10.29 17.52
N ARG A 214 8.33 10.23 17.23
CA ARG A 214 7.38 11.26 17.62
C ARG A 214 7.14 11.32 19.13
N LEU A 215 7.07 10.20 19.82
CA LEU A 215 6.95 10.17 21.28
C LEU A 215 8.16 10.84 21.92
N PHE A 216 9.37 10.50 21.46
CA PHE A 216 10.59 11.13 21.97
C PHE A 216 10.63 12.64 21.70
N PHE A 217 10.28 13.05 20.49
CA PHE A 217 10.34 14.46 20.11
C PHE A 217 9.36 15.32 20.91
N ARG A 218 8.14 14.81 21.13
CA ARG A 218 7.12 15.55 21.86
C ARG A 218 7.41 15.67 23.35
N ALA A 219 7.92 14.61 23.98
CA ALA A 219 8.18 14.59 25.40
C ALA A 219 9.17 15.66 25.85
N HIS A 220 10.06 16.08 24.94
CA HIS A 220 11.22 16.86 25.35
C HIS A 220 11.43 18.17 24.61
N LYS A 221 10.73 18.43 23.47
CA LYS A 221 10.96 19.61 22.58
C LYS A 221 12.45 19.91 22.31
N ASN A 222 13.29 18.92 22.52
CA ASN A 222 14.75 19.07 22.63
C ASN A 222 15.41 18.31 21.48
N TYR A 223 16.04 19.05 20.57
CA TYR A 223 16.80 18.50 19.45
C TYR A 223 17.89 17.52 19.89
N TYR A 224 18.47 17.71 21.09
CA TYR A 224 19.49 16.79 21.62
C TYR A 224 18.98 15.37 21.79
N LEU A 225 17.73 15.18 22.23
CA LEU A 225 17.16 13.83 22.38
C LEU A 225 16.85 13.17 21.04
N PHE A 226 16.43 13.94 20.04
CA PHE A 226 16.33 13.41 18.67
C PHE A 226 17.71 12.97 18.16
N THR A 227 18.76 13.76 18.40
CA THR A 227 20.14 13.40 18.07
C THR A 227 20.57 12.12 18.80
N PHE A 228 20.29 12.00 20.11
CA PHE A 228 20.57 10.77 20.87
C PHE A 228 19.78 9.57 20.33
N PHE A 229 18.52 9.76 19.92
CA PHE A 229 17.71 8.70 19.30
C PHE A 229 18.34 8.23 17.97
N VAL A 230 18.71 9.17 17.10
CA VAL A 230 19.39 8.86 15.83
C VAL A 230 20.73 8.16 16.07
N LEU A 231 21.54 8.66 17.00
CA LEU A 231 22.79 8.02 17.39
C LEU A 231 22.56 6.61 17.96
N GLY A 232 21.52 6.42 18.78
CA GLY A 232 21.15 5.10 19.30
C GLY A 232 20.75 4.13 18.18
N LEU A 233 20.03 4.60 17.15
CA LEU A 233 19.72 3.79 15.96
C LEU A 233 20.97 3.43 15.17
N ILE A 234 21.92 4.36 15.01
CA ILE A 234 23.18 4.11 14.31
C ILE A 234 24.02 3.09 15.08
N ILE A 235 24.21 3.29 16.39
CA ILE A 235 24.98 2.38 17.24
C ILE A 235 24.32 0.99 17.30
N GLY A 236 23.00 0.95 17.50
CA GLY A 236 22.22 -0.30 17.47
C GLY A 236 22.32 -1.02 16.13
N GLY A 237 22.29 -0.26 15.02
CA GLY A 237 22.52 -0.78 13.67
C GLY A 237 23.90 -1.44 13.51
N PHE A 238 24.96 -0.81 14.05
CA PHE A 238 26.30 -1.40 14.04
C PHE A 238 26.42 -2.65 14.91
N ILE A 239 25.80 -2.66 16.09
CA ILE A 239 25.80 -3.83 16.98
C ILE A 239 25.07 -5.02 16.34
N MET A 240 23.96 -4.75 15.62
CA MET A 240 23.10 -5.76 14.99
C MET A 240 23.39 -5.92 13.50
N GLN A 241 24.55 -5.50 12.99
CA GLN A 241 24.82 -5.46 11.55
C GLN A 241 24.66 -6.82 10.86
N GLU A 242 25.13 -7.90 11.48
CA GLU A 242 25.04 -9.25 10.89
C GLU A 242 23.58 -9.69 10.74
N GLN A 243 22.75 -9.47 11.77
CA GLN A 243 21.34 -9.81 11.74
C GLN A 243 20.59 -8.96 10.70
N ILE A 244 20.90 -7.65 10.64
CA ILE A 244 20.30 -6.75 9.67
C ILE A 244 20.68 -7.17 8.24
N LEU A 245 21.95 -7.45 7.98
CA LEU A 245 22.43 -7.90 6.68
C LEU A 245 21.83 -9.23 6.28
N ALA A 246 21.73 -10.20 7.20
CA ALA A 246 21.11 -11.49 6.94
C ALA A 246 19.63 -11.31 6.52
N VAL A 247 18.87 -10.46 7.21
CA VAL A 247 17.47 -10.16 6.86
C VAL A 247 17.38 -9.42 5.52
N LEU A 248 18.22 -8.41 5.28
CA LEU A 248 18.23 -7.68 4.01
C LEU A 248 18.57 -8.60 2.83
N ASN A 249 19.59 -9.44 2.98
CA ASN A 249 20.00 -10.40 1.94
C ASN A 249 18.90 -11.42 1.67
N LEU A 250 18.25 -11.95 2.72
CA LEU A 250 17.11 -12.85 2.56
C LEU A 250 15.99 -12.21 1.72
N TYR A 251 15.61 -10.96 2.03
CA TYR A 251 14.57 -10.25 1.27
C TYR A 251 15.01 -9.93 -0.16
N ARG A 252 16.26 -9.54 -0.39
CA ARG A 252 16.79 -9.28 -1.74
C ARG A 252 16.74 -10.53 -2.61
N ILE A 253 17.16 -11.66 -2.07
CA ILE A 253 17.09 -12.95 -2.76
C ILE A 253 15.62 -13.33 -3.03
N ALA A 254 14.73 -13.18 -2.05
CA ALA A 254 13.32 -13.48 -2.23
C ALA A 254 12.67 -12.63 -3.34
N PHE A 255 12.92 -11.32 -3.36
CA PHE A 255 12.40 -10.43 -4.41
C PHE A 255 13.03 -10.69 -5.78
N ALA A 256 14.30 -11.10 -5.83
CA ALA A 256 14.94 -11.50 -7.08
C ALA A 256 14.35 -12.83 -7.59
N ALA A 257 14.06 -13.78 -6.69
CA ALA A 257 13.44 -15.05 -7.02
C ALA A 257 12.03 -14.89 -7.61
N GLU A 258 11.28 -13.86 -7.22
CA GLU A 258 9.96 -13.54 -7.82
C GLU A 258 10.04 -13.33 -9.34
N ASN A 259 11.19 -12.89 -9.88
CA ASN A 259 11.40 -12.74 -11.32
C ASN A 259 11.48 -14.08 -12.08
N PHE A 260 11.71 -15.18 -11.38
CA PHE A 260 11.80 -16.53 -11.94
C PHE A 260 10.54 -17.36 -11.71
N VAL A 261 9.51 -16.79 -11.08
CA VAL A 261 8.22 -17.47 -10.90
C VAL A 261 7.47 -17.43 -12.22
N ALA A 262 7.20 -18.61 -12.78
CA ALA A 262 6.34 -18.73 -13.94
C ALA A 262 4.89 -18.35 -13.62
N PHE A 263 4.10 -18.00 -14.66
CA PHE A 263 2.69 -17.57 -14.54
C PHE A 263 1.79 -18.58 -13.81
N ASP A 264 2.16 -19.87 -13.80
CA ASP A 264 1.44 -20.94 -13.09
C ASP A 264 1.80 -21.02 -11.59
N GLY A 265 2.66 -20.14 -11.11
CA GLY A 265 3.16 -20.13 -9.73
C GLY A 265 4.24 -21.19 -9.46
N SER A 266 4.67 -21.93 -10.48
CA SER A 266 5.85 -22.80 -10.38
C SER A 266 7.12 -21.95 -10.43
N ILE A 267 8.04 -22.19 -9.49
CA ILE A 267 9.39 -21.65 -9.62
C ILE A 267 10.06 -22.49 -10.69
N SER A 268 10.59 -21.84 -11.71
CA SER A 268 11.50 -22.52 -12.64
C SER A 268 12.77 -22.90 -11.87
N TYR A 269 12.73 -24.02 -11.17
CA TYR A 269 13.86 -24.55 -10.41
C TYR A 269 15.12 -24.69 -11.27
N HIS A 270 14.97 -24.96 -12.57
CA HIS A 270 16.10 -25.00 -13.49
C HIS A 270 16.75 -23.64 -13.67
N ALA A 271 15.96 -22.58 -13.93
CA ALA A 271 16.51 -21.24 -14.07
C ALA A 271 17.11 -20.73 -12.74
N TRP A 272 16.50 -21.07 -11.60
CA TRP A 272 17.05 -20.71 -10.29
C TRP A 272 18.36 -21.44 -9.98
N ASN A 273 18.45 -22.74 -10.27
CA ASN A 273 19.67 -23.50 -10.03
C ASN A 273 20.80 -23.14 -11.01
N GLU A 274 20.46 -22.74 -12.24
CA GLU A 274 21.45 -22.42 -13.27
C GLU A 274 21.97 -20.97 -13.11
N TYR A 275 21.12 -20.04 -12.71
CA TYR A 275 21.46 -18.62 -12.60
C TYR A 275 21.36 -18.08 -11.16
N GLY A 276 20.63 -18.74 -10.26
CA GLY A 276 20.29 -18.26 -8.94
C GLY A 276 21.47 -18.19 -7.97
N GLY A 277 22.42 -19.12 -8.07
CA GLY A 277 23.62 -19.12 -7.21
C GLY A 277 24.49 -17.89 -7.48
N GLY A 278 24.83 -17.63 -8.73
CA GLY A 278 25.60 -16.46 -9.12
C GLY A 278 24.84 -15.15 -8.91
N LEU A 279 23.50 -15.14 -9.05
CA LEU A 279 22.68 -13.99 -8.77
C LEU A 279 22.61 -13.71 -7.26
N ALA A 280 22.51 -14.74 -6.42
CA ALA A 280 22.52 -14.58 -4.97
C ALA A 280 23.82 -13.94 -4.48
N GLU A 281 24.97 -14.41 -4.97
CA GLU A 281 26.28 -13.79 -4.68
C GLU A 281 26.38 -12.34 -5.15
N ALA A 282 25.90 -12.04 -6.38
CA ALA A 282 25.89 -10.67 -6.92
C ALA A 282 24.96 -9.72 -6.15
N LEU A 283 23.91 -10.26 -5.55
CA LEU A 283 22.95 -9.50 -4.75
C LEU A 283 23.39 -9.33 -3.29
N GLU A 284 24.32 -10.12 -2.81
CA GLU A 284 24.73 -10.11 -1.41
C GLU A 284 25.32 -8.74 -1.00
N LEU A 285 24.90 -8.30 0.18
CA LEU A 285 25.42 -7.11 0.82
C LEU A 285 26.54 -7.53 1.77
N SER A 286 27.73 -7.03 1.51
CA SER A 286 28.94 -7.40 2.26
C SER A 286 29.06 -6.66 3.59
N SER A 287 28.45 -5.49 3.71
CA SER A 287 28.52 -4.64 4.91
C SER A 287 27.38 -3.63 4.97
N LEU A 288 27.15 -3.02 6.13
CA LEU A 288 26.21 -1.90 6.25
C LEU A 288 26.62 -0.70 5.40
N GLY A 289 27.92 -0.48 5.21
CA GLY A 289 28.44 0.57 4.34
C GLY A 289 28.06 0.31 2.87
N ASP A 290 28.21 -0.92 2.39
CA ASP A 290 27.75 -1.35 1.08
C ASP A 290 26.21 -1.21 0.92
N ALA A 291 25.46 -1.63 1.94
CA ALA A 291 24.00 -1.47 1.97
C ALA A 291 23.59 -0.01 1.86
N LEU A 292 24.18 0.89 2.64
CA LEU A 292 23.90 2.32 2.61
C LEU A 292 24.28 2.95 1.26
N PHE A 293 25.45 2.59 0.72
CA PHE A 293 25.89 3.08 -0.59
C PHE A 293 24.92 2.65 -1.69
N LYS A 294 24.57 1.37 -1.75
CA LYS A 294 23.58 0.85 -2.73
C LYS A 294 22.19 1.47 -2.54
N ALA A 295 21.75 1.68 -1.28
CA ALA A 295 20.47 2.33 -0.99
C ALA A 295 20.44 3.77 -1.51
N ILE A 296 21.50 4.55 -1.29
CA ILE A 296 21.60 5.95 -1.78
C ILE A 296 21.63 6.00 -3.32
N LEU A 297 22.39 5.11 -3.97
CA LEU A 297 22.46 5.04 -5.43
C LEU A 297 21.12 4.67 -6.07
N ASN A 298 20.36 3.77 -5.45
CA ASN A 298 19.09 3.28 -5.98
C ASN A 298 17.90 4.16 -5.57
N LEU A 299 18.04 5.04 -4.59
CA LEU A 299 16.97 5.89 -4.10
C LEU A 299 16.34 6.78 -5.20
N PRO A 300 17.11 7.46 -6.08
CA PRO A 300 16.53 8.19 -7.21
C PRO A 300 15.71 7.28 -8.11
N ASN A 301 16.21 6.07 -8.41
CA ASN A 301 15.49 5.10 -9.21
C ASN A 301 14.14 4.72 -8.58
N PHE A 302 14.11 4.51 -7.25
CA PHE A 302 12.86 4.22 -6.55
C PHE A 302 11.79 5.31 -6.76
N PHE A 303 12.17 6.55 -6.82
CA PHE A 303 11.23 7.66 -7.01
C PHE A 303 10.87 7.94 -8.48
N ILE A 304 11.80 7.75 -9.42
CA ILE A 304 11.66 8.24 -10.80
C ILE A 304 11.24 7.12 -11.77
N MET A 305 11.57 5.85 -11.47
CA MET A 305 11.25 4.74 -12.38
C MET A 305 9.73 4.55 -12.59
N PRO A 306 9.32 4.03 -13.77
CA PRO A 306 10.15 3.58 -14.88
C PRO A 306 10.72 4.75 -15.69
N LEU A 307 11.98 4.62 -16.11
CA LEU A 307 12.66 5.62 -16.91
C LEU A 307 12.27 5.51 -18.39
N PRO A 308 12.38 6.58 -19.21
CA PRO A 308 11.92 6.55 -20.60
C PRO A 308 12.49 5.42 -21.46
N TRP A 309 13.74 5.02 -21.21
CA TRP A 309 14.39 3.92 -21.94
C TRP A 309 13.93 2.52 -21.52
N ASN A 310 13.17 2.42 -20.42
CA ASN A 310 12.57 1.17 -19.95
C ASN A 310 11.11 1.01 -20.42
N TRP A 311 10.58 1.95 -21.19
CA TRP A 311 9.17 1.94 -21.59
C TRP A 311 8.91 0.88 -22.67
N SER A 312 8.48 -0.30 -22.26
CA SER A 312 8.11 -1.39 -23.15
C SER A 312 6.63 -1.43 -23.50
N ASN A 313 5.80 -0.70 -22.76
CA ASN A 313 4.35 -0.61 -22.98
C ASN A 313 3.79 0.73 -22.49
N ILE A 314 2.52 1.02 -22.81
CA ILE A 314 1.84 2.28 -22.50
C ILE A 314 1.69 2.54 -20.98
N PHE A 315 1.72 1.52 -20.16
CA PHE A 315 1.57 1.68 -18.71
C PHE A 315 2.78 2.30 -18.05
N TYR A 316 3.99 2.06 -18.56
CA TYR A 316 5.21 2.63 -17.98
C TYR A 316 5.27 4.15 -18.05
N PRO A 317 4.99 4.82 -19.21
CA PRO A 317 4.90 6.29 -19.23
C PRO A 317 3.86 6.84 -18.24
N LEU A 318 2.68 6.22 -18.14
CA LEU A 318 1.64 6.65 -17.20
C LEU A 318 2.10 6.54 -15.74
N GLN A 319 2.77 5.46 -15.40
CA GLN A 319 3.35 5.25 -14.05
C GLN A 319 4.48 6.24 -13.74
N ALA A 320 5.31 6.57 -14.73
CA ALA A 320 6.37 7.56 -14.59
C ALA A 320 5.78 8.95 -14.34
N LEU A 321 4.81 9.37 -15.15
CA LEU A 321 4.12 10.65 -14.99
C LEU A 321 3.43 10.75 -13.62
N GLU A 322 2.77 9.69 -13.17
CA GLU A 322 2.17 9.65 -11.84
C GLU A 322 3.22 9.79 -10.74
N SER A 323 4.35 9.12 -10.87
CA SER A 323 5.44 9.20 -9.88
C SER A 323 5.97 10.61 -9.75
N TRP A 324 6.21 11.26 -10.87
CA TRP A 324 6.67 12.65 -10.89
C TRP A 324 5.61 13.62 -10.34
N LEU A 325 4.34 13.36 -10.64
CA LEU A 325 3.21 14.12 -10.07
C LEU A 325 3.17 13.97 -8.54
N LEU A 326 3.31 12.75 -8.01
CA LEU A 326 3.30 12.51 -6.57
C LEU A 326 4.45 13.24 -5.86
N ILE A 327 5.66 13.17 -6.42
CA ILE A 327 6.82 13.90 -5.90
C ILE A 327 6.58 15.40 -5.95
N TYR A 328 6.10 15.91 -7.09
CA TYR A 328 5.78 17.33 -7.27
C TYR A 328 4.76 17.79 -6.22
N LEU A 329 3.68 17.03 -6.01
CA LEU A 329 2.65 17.36 -5.02
C LEU A 329 3.24 17.39 -3.62
N TYR A 330 4.08 16.43 -3.26
CA TYR A 330 4.71 16.36 -1.94
C TYR A 330 5.64 17.57 -1.69
N VAL A 331 6.51 17.88 -2.64
CA VAL A 331 7.43 19.04 -2.58
C VAL A 331 6.62 20.34 -2.52
N ARG A 332 5.59 20.48 -3.38
CA ARG A 332 4.71 21.66 -3.38
C ARG A 332 4.03 21.85 -2.04
N LEU A 333 3.54 20.77 -1.40
CA LEU A 333 2.97 20.84 -0.05
C LEU A 333 4.01 21.30 0.96
N GLY A 334 5.23 20.78 0.89
CA GLY A 334 6.34 21.18 1.76
C GLY A 334 6.69 22.66 1.63
N MET A 335 6.66 23.21 0.41
CA MET A 335 6.90 24.64 0.17
C MET A 335 5.71 25.50 0.56
N LYS A 336 4.48 25.00 0.42
CA LYS A 336 3.27 25.70 0.79
C LYS A 336 3.28 25.94 2.31
N GLN A 337 3.11 27.21 2.71
CA GLN A 337 3.04 27.61 4.14
C GLN A 337 4.33 27.30 4.94
N ASN A 338 5.47 27.13 4.26
CA ASN A 338 6.75 26.82 4.89
C ASN A 338 6.69 25.53 5.74
N LEU A 339 5.94 24.50 5.32
CA LEU A 339 5.84 23.24 6.05
C LEU A 339 7.20 22.57 6.26
N TYR A 340 8.18 22.84 5.38
CA TYR A 340 9.55 22.36 5.55
C TYR A 340 10.22 22.83 6.88
N LYS A 341 9.64 23.84 7.58
CA LYS A 341 10.04 24.28 8.91
C LYS A 341 9.25 23.58 10.02
N ASN A 342 8.19 22.85 9.66
CA ASN A 342 7.39 22.12 10.63
C ASN A 342 8.06 20.78 10.95
N TYR A 343 8.36 20.54 12.21
CA TYR A 343 9.05 19.33 12.65
C TYR A 343 8.27 18.04 12.29
N GLU A 344 6.93 18.08 12.32
CA GLU A 344 6.11 16.92 11.94
C GLU A 344 6.29 16.57 10.45
N PHE A 345 6.37 17.58 9.59
CA PHE A 345 6.64 17.37 8.17
C PHE A 345 8.07 16.87 7.95
N ILE A 346 9.05 17.40 8.68
CA ILE A 346 10.44 16.95 8.59
C ILE A 346 10.54 15.49 9.03
N LEU A 347 9.93 15.13 10.17
CA LEU A 347 9.93 13.76 10.66
C LEU A 347 9.22 12.80 9.70
N LEU A 348 8.06 13.21 9.17
CA LEU A 348 7.32 12.44 8.18
C LEU A 348 8.18 12.19 6.91
N THR A 349 8.87 13.23 6.43
CA THR A 349 9.77 13.15 5.27
C THR A 349 10.96 12.24 5.55
N PHE A 350 11.55 12.35 6.74
CA PHE A 350 12.69 11.52 7.13
C PHE A 350 12.32 10.02 7.15
N ILE A 351 11.18 9.67 7.73
CA ILE A 351 10.71 8.27 7.74
C ILE A 351 10.37 7.78 6.31
N LEU A 352 9.75 8.65 5.50
CA LEU A 352 9.50 8.33 4.09
C LEU A 352 10.81 8.03 3.34
N LEU A 353 11.85 8.83 3.55
CA LEU A 353 13.16 8.61 2.92
C LEU A 353 13.83 7.32 3.40
N ILE A 354 13.77 7.00 4.69
CA ILE A 354 14.27 5.72 5.22
C ILE A 354 13.54 4.55 4.58
N GLY A 355 12.21 4.56 4.57
CA GLY A 355 11.41 3.50 3.97
C GLY A 355 11.68 3.34 2.47
N SER A 356 11.81 4.48 1.75
CA SER A 356 12.15 4.50 0.33
C SER A 356 13.54 3.94 0.06
N SER A 357 14.54 4.27 0.90
CA SER A 357 15.91 3.76 0.78
C SER A 357 15.97 2.25 0.99
N ILE A 358 15.24 1.72 1.97
CA ILE A 358 15.16 0.27 2.21
C ILE A 358 14.48 -0.43 1.04
N TYR A 359 13.36 0.09 0.53
CA TYR A 359 12.72 -0.50 -0.64
C TYR A 359 13.57 -0.40 -1.90
N ALA A 360 14.27 0.72 -2.11
CA ALA A 360 15.22 0.89 -3.21
C ALA A 360 16.37 -0.13 -3.17
N LEU A 361 16.77 -0.54 -1.96
CA LEU A 361 17.80 -1.55 -1.76
C LEU A 361 17.29 -2.97 -2.02
N LEU A 362 16.05 -3.27 -1.63
CA LEU A 362 15.50 -4.62 -1.63
C LEU A 362 14.95 -5.05 -2.99
N MET A 363 14.43 -4.13 -3.79
CA MET A 363 13.66 -4.46 -4.99
C MET A 363 14.52 -4.49 -6.23
N SER A 364 14.26 -5.48 -7.09
CA SER A 364 14.91 -5.65 -8.40
C SER A 364 13.94 -5.56 -9.59
N ASN A 365 12.61 -5.63 -9.34
CA ASN A 365 11.58 -5.67 -10.38
C ASN A 365 10.81 -4.34 -10.45
N GLU A 366 10.67 -3.76 -11.65
CA GLU A 366 10.02 -2.47 -11.89
C GLU A 366 8.55 -2.46 -11.48
N GLY A 367 7.80 -3.51 -11.76
CA GLY A 367 6.39 -3.62 -11.37
C GLY A 367 6.21 -3.61 -9.85
N THR A 368 7.10 -4.32 -9.15
CA THR A 368 7.16 -4.33 -7.69
C THR A 368 7.56 -2.98 -7.13
N PHE A 369 8.51 -2.26 -7.76
CA PHE A 369 8.88 -0.89 -7.39
C PHE A 369 7.66 0.05 -7.37
N VAL A 370 6.87 0.07 -8.44
CA VAL A 370 5.71 0.97 -8.56
C VAL A 370 4.69 0.67 -7.47
N ARG A 371 4.37 -0.61 -7.26
CA ARG A 371 3.40 -1.06 -6.26
C ARG A 371 3.81 -0.67 -4.84
N TYR A 372 5.06 -0.95 -4.46
CA TYR A 372 5.57 -0.67 -3.11
C TYR A 372 5.80 0.82 -2.87
N ARG A 373 6.31 1.54 -3.89
CA ARG A 373 6.42 2.99 -3.83
C ARG A 373 5.07 3.64 -3.56
N PHE A 374 4.04 3.28 -4.31
CA PHE A 374 2.72 3.83 -4.12
C PHE A 374 2.17 3.51 -2.72
N THR A 375 2.29 2.26 -2.28
CA THR A 375 1.84 1.81 -0.95
C THR A 375 2.52 2.59 0.19
N LEU A 376 3.80 2.91 0.03
CA LEU A 376 4.55 3.71 0.99
C LEU A 376 4.23 5.21 0.85
N PHE A 377 4.37 5.76 -0.35
CA PHE A 377 4.38 7.21 -0.58
C PHE A 377 3.01 7.86 -0.34
N TYR A 378 1.94 7.20 -0.79
CA TYR A 378 0.60 7.78 -0.77
C TYR A 378 0.08 8.14 0.63
N PRO A 379 0.19 7.30 1.67
CA PRO A 379 -0.19 7.68 3.03
C PRO A 379 0.60 8.88 3.57
N PHE A 380 1.88 8.99 3.23
CA PHE A 380 2.73 10.11 3.63
C PHE A 380 2.34 11.40 2.89
N LEU A 381 2.00 11.32 1.60
CA LEU A 381 1.48 12.45 0.84
C LEU A 381 0.19 13.01 1.46
N LEU A 382 -0.76 12.14 1.80
CA LEU A 382 -2.00 12.58 2.45
C LEU A 382 -1.76 13.09 3.88
N GLY A 383 -0.79 12.54 4.60
CA GLY A 383 -0.33 13.07 5.88
C GLY A 383 0.22 14.51 5.75
N ALA A 384 1.05 14.75 4.73
CA ALA A 384 1.56 16.08 4.41
C ALA A 384 0.44 17.04 4.00
N PHE A 385 -0.53 16.57 3.21
CA PHE A 385 -1.71 17.36 2.83
C PHE A 385 -2.55 17.72 4.05
N TYR A 386 -2.74 16.78 4.98
CA TYR A 386 -3.42 17.05 6.25
C TYR A 386 -2.69 18.12 7.06
N LEU A 387 -1.37 18.05 7.20
CA LEU A 387 -0.56 19.07 7.86
C LEU A 387 -0.74 20.45 7.20
N SER A 388 -0.70 20.49 5.86
CA SER A 388 -0.91 21.73 5.11
C SER A 388 -2.28 22.36 5.35
N SER A 389 -3.33 21.55 5.46
CA SER A 389 -4.69 22.04 5.67
C SER A 389 -4.96 22.53 7.09
N THR A 390 -4.21 21.99 8.07
CA THR A 390 -4.40 22.30 9.50
C THR A 390 -3.45 23.37 10.03
N SER A 391 -2.33 23.65 9.33
CA SER A 391 -1.34 24.64 9.76
C SER A 391 -1.92 26.05 9.95
N HIS A 392 -2.93 26.43 9.17
CA HIS A 392 -3.65 27.69 9.36
C HIS A 392 -4.35 27.81 10.73
N LYS A 393 -4.72 26.70 11.35
CA LYS A 393 -5.36 26.71 12.68
C LYS A 393 -4.36 26.77 13.82
N PHE A 394 -3.11 26.31 13.59
CA PHE A 394 -2.05 26.33 14.61
C PHE A 394 -1.27 27.65 14.67
N LEU A 395 -1.22 28.40 13.56
CA LEU A 395 -0.57 29.71 13.52
C LEU A 395 -1.43 30.83 14.12
N LYS A 396 -2.72 30.59 14.41
CA LYS A 396 -3.65 31.54 15.02
C LYS A 396 -3.83 31.35 16.55
N LYS A 397 -3.12 30.40 17.14
CA LYS A 397 -3.02 30.20 18.59
C LYS A 397 -1.59 30.47 19.07
#